data_64b62a7508ada0dcb60fdc81dac441d2
#
_entry.id   64b62a7508ada0dcb60fdc81dac441d2
#
_cell.length_a   1.000
_cell.length_b   1.000
_cell.length_c   1.000
_cell.angle_alpha   90.00
_cell.angle_beta   90.00
_cell.angle_gamma   90.00
#
_symmetry.space_group_name_H-M   'P 1'
#
loop_
_entity.id
_entity.type
_entity.pdbx_description
1 polymer ?
#
loop_
_entity_poly.entity_id
_entity_poly.type
_entity_poly.pdbx_seq_one_letter_code
_entity_poly.pdbx_strand_id
1 'polypeptide(L)'
;MAYFNHLCLVEAPQTIIAPFPRFITDCIGVCYLAAAVEHDVESIVMPENYYNEKIFDSLCALLKKKPVDLVAISSMTGAFNQAERLAKIAKEAGAFVVMGGFHPTALPEEVLKLSTVDVVVIGEGEETFRELVLNGPSRAVKGLAYRENGGIVYTEPRPTIANIDSIRFPMRSLRPSRYGEKGDAYSIDTIYTSRGCPWSCSFCANDQMHKGWRGRSAENVVEEIALLHDPKNKKLLKIWDANFLTNIGRAEKICDLMIERGLTNFRIMTETRAKDLVRAERILDKLHKIGLSKVGLGIESPNEATLALMNKKNSLGDVSRAIELCREHHIGAEGYFIIGHYTETIEDTIVYPDFARSLGLRQALFMIMTPYPGTGIFKEYKEEGKICSFDWDFYNNYCPVIETRTMTSDTLVAMLAYCNVAFNRYRSVMKRNTPRELLLNFLIDLFQLCFLMRVNKNLSREQITDLVFNALQMLLDHEHGEIEQPALPSCKPLPEPLTLRIRRSPRKSITFTLNARGANRVLTMKLQKEGEPLDPISGPEIKLDKLVDCACSLSMETLMSALYRNEWLHNNPGRVTGQILSVLTDTEILRFGGRLAALYLGTWRKNKS
;
A
#
# COMPACT_ATOMS: atom_id res chain seq x y z
N MET A 1 -34.24 -17.61 19.48
CA MET A 1 -33.55 -17.90 18.21
C MET A 1 -33.20 -16.56 17.56
N ALA A 2 -32.02 -16.44 17.01
CA ALA A 2 -31.65 -15.25 16.26
C ALA A 2 -32.55 -15.12 15.01
N TYR A 3 -32.67 -13.92 14.49
CA TYR A 3 -33.41 -13.68 13.26
C TYR A 3 -32.66 -14.26 12.03
N PHE A 4 -31.31 -14.20 12.06
CA PHE A 4 -30.43 -14.85 11.11
C PHE A 4 -29.57 -15.89 11.84
N ASN A 5 -29.45 -17.11 11.31
CA ASN A 5 -28.75 -18.22 11.98
C ASN A 5 -27.52 -18.74 11.23
N HIS A 6 -27.46 -18.54 9.91
CA HIS A 6 -26.35 -19.00 9.07
C HIS A 6 -25.70 -17.82 8.36
N LEU A 7 -24.53 -17.39 8.83
CA LEU A 7 -23.88 -16.17 8.38
C LEU A 7 -22.67 -16.45 7.49
N CYS A 8 -22.51 -15.68 6.44
CA CYS A 8 -21.28 -15.61 5.66
C CYS A 8 -20.69 -14.20 5.80
N LEU A 9 -19.44 -14.11 6.25
CA LEU A 9 -18.72 -12.85 6.43
C LEU A 9 -17.64 -12.71 5.37
N VAL A 10 -17.55 -11.55 4.73
CA VAL A 10 -16.65 -11.30 3.60
C VAL A 10 -16.01 -9.92 3.71
N GLU A 11 -14.72 -9.83 3.47
CA GLU A 11 -14.05 -8.56 3.20
C GLU A 11 -13.84 -8.43 1.69
N ALA A 12 -14.30 -7.32 1.11
CA ALA A 12 -14.16 -7.10 -0.32
C ALA A 12 -12.70 -6.84 -0.71
N PRO A 13 -12.16 -7.55 -1.72
CA PRO A 13 -10.78 -7.35 -2.16
C PRO A 13 -10.65 -6.03 -2.92
N GLN A 14 -9.52 -5.36 -2.78
CA GLN A 14 -9.20 -4.22 -3.63
C GLN A 14 -8.81 -4.71 -5.03
N THR A 15 -9.35 -4.06 -6.07
CA THR A 15 -9.09 -4.41 -7.47
C THR A 15 -7.69 -4.06 -7.91
N ILE A 16 -7.21 -2.92 -7.44
CA ILE A 16 -5.90 -2.39 -7.80
C ILE A 16 -4.95 -2.69 -6.65
N ILE A 17 -3.99 -3.54 -6.96
CA ILE A 17 -2.94 -3.90 -6.03
C ILE A 17 -1.94 -2.77 -6.01
N ALA A 18 -1.64 -2.25 -4.82
CA ALA A 18 -0.50 -1.38 -4.60
C ALA A 18 0.78 -2.00 -5.20
N PRO A 19 1.76 -1.20 -5.65
CA PRO A 19 3.04 -1.71 -6.18
C PRO A 19 3.89 -2.43 -5.12
N PHE A 20 3.29 -2.81 -4.03
CA PHE A 20 3.91 -3.52 -2.90
C PHE A 20 3.23 -4.87 -2.70
N PRO A 21 3.91 -5.84 -2.06
CA PRO A 21 3.33 -7.14 -1.76
C PRO A 21 1.99 -7.00 -1.04
N ARG A 22 1.06 -7.76 -1.47
CA ARG A 22 0.00 -8.14 -0.56
C ARG A 22 0.60 -9.02 0.52
N PHE A 23 0.75 -8.44 1.68
CA PHE A 23 0.80 -9.27 2.86
C PHE A 23 -0.58 -9.88 3.02
N ILE A 24 -0.65 -11.19 3.16
CA ILE A 24 -1.89 -11.83 3.59
C ILE A 24 -2.03 -11.47 5.06
N THR A 25 -2.85 -10.47 5.32
CA THR A 25 -3.26 -10.13 6.69
C THR A 25 -4.54 -10.86 7.02
N ASP A 26 -4.77 -11.10 8.30
CA ASP A 26 -6.10 -11.53 8.72
C ASP A 26 -7.12 -10.41 8.40
N CYS A 27 -8.29 -10.84 7.92
CA CYS A 27 -9.46 -9.98 7.74
C CYS A 27 -10.06 -9.66 9.13
N ILE A 28 -9.27 -8.98 9.97
CA ILE A 28 -9.54 -8.84 11.40
C ILE A 28 -10.88 -8.14 11.69
N GLY A 29 -11.31 -7.20 10.84
CA GLY A 29 -12.58 -6.50 11.01
C GLY A 29 -13.77 -7.45 10.99
N VAL A 30 -13.86 -8.32 10.00
CA VAL A 30 -14.94 -9.32 9.91
C VAL A 30 -14.82 -10.40 10.98
N CYS A 31 -13.59 -10.72 11.43
CA CYS A 31 -13.37 -11.64 12.56
C CYS A 31 -13.87 -11.06 13.90
N TYR A 32 -13.83 -9.74 14.10
CA TYR A 32 -14.47 -9.09 15.25
C TYR A 32 -16.00 -9.18 15.18
N LEU A 33 -16.59 -8.97 14.00
CA LEU A 33 -18.03 -9.15 13.80
C LEU A 33 -18.47 -10.59 14.08
N ALA A 34 -17.69 -11.56 13.62
CA ALA A 34 -17.93 -12.97 13.91
C ALA A 34 -17.91 -13.26 15.43
N ALA A 35 -16.91 -12.76 16.14
CA ALA A 35 -16.80 -12.95 17.58
C ALA A 35 -17.96 -12.29 18.36
N ALA A 36 -18.52 -11.20 17.83
CA ALA A 36 -19.67 -10.54 18.45
C ALA A 36 -20.94 -11.38 18.45
N VAL A 37 -21.08 -12.32 17.49
CA VAL A 37 -22.30 -13.14 17.30
C VAL A 37 -22.05 -14.65 17.47
N GLU A 38 -20.83 -15.08 17.80
CA GLU A 38 -20.40 -16.48 17.84
C GLU A 38 -21.34 -17.42 18.63
N HIS A 39 -21.93 -16.91 19.72
CA HIS A 39 -22.81 -17.69 20.58
C HIS A 39 -24.31 -17.49 20.30
N ASP A 40 -24.63 -16.63 19.34
CA ASP A 40 -26.00 -16.25 19.03
C ASP A 40 -26.56 -16.97 17.79
N VAL A 41 -25.69 -17.59 16.97
CA VAL A 41 -26.03 -18.16 15.64
C VAL A 41 -25.53 -19.61 15.50
N GLU A 42 -26.12 -20.34 14.53
CA GLU A 42 -25.79 -21.75 14.31
C GLU A 42 -24.49 -21.95 13.52
N SER A 43 -24.21 -21.07 12.58
CA SER A 43 -22.97 -21.15 11.79
C SER A 43 -22.48 -19.80 11.30
N ILE A 44 -21.15 -19.65 11.29
CA ILE A 44 -20.43 -18.55 10.69
C ILE A 44 -19.39 -19.11 9.74
N VAL A 45 -19.37 -18.66 8.51
CA VAL A 45 -18.44 -19.13 7.47
C VAL A 45 -17.80 -17.96 6.74
N MET A 46 -16.64 -18.20 6.14
CA MET A 46 -15.96 -17.28 5.24
C MET A 46 -15.59 -18.01 3.94
N PRO A 47 -15.61 -17.34 2.78
CA PRO A 47 -15.11 -17.94 1.55
C PRO A 47 -13.60 -18.12 1.60
N GLU A 48 -13.09 -19.18 0.97
CA GLU A 48 -11.66 -19.31 0.71
C GLU A 48 -11.17 -18.18 -0.23
N ASN A 49 -9.86 -17.92 -0.23
CA ASN A 49 -9.24 -16.90 -1.08
C ASN A 49 -9.78 -15.47 -0.88
N TYR A 50 -10.19 -15.13 0.34
CA TYR A 50 -10.72 -13.78 0.70
C TYR A 50 -9.78 -12.61 0.33
N TYR A 51 -8.52 -12.88 0.02
CA TYR A 51 -7.46 -11.91 -0.26
C TYR A 51 -7.21 -11.67 -1.76
N ASN A 52 -7.94 -12.32 -2.67
CA ASN A 52 -7.73 -12.17 -4.11
C ASN A 52 -9.02 -12.34 -4.93
N GLU A 53 -8.94 -12.19 -6.25
CA GLU A 53 -10.09 -12.27 -7.15
C GLU A 53 -10.80 -13.64 -7.17
N LYS A 54 -10.16 -14.73 -6.70
CA LYS A 54 -10.79 -16.05 -6.58
C LYS A 54 -11.87 -16.09 -5.51
N ILE A 55 -12.01 -15.03 -4.72
CA ILE A 55 -13.07 -14.90 -3.71
C ILE A 55 -14.46 -15.02 -4.33
N PHE A 56 -14.68 -14.55 -5.56
CA PHE A 56 -15.98 -14.63 -6.23
C PHE A 56 -16.39 -16.08 -6.47
N ASP A 57 -15.48 -16.90 -7.02
CA ASP A 57 -15.72 -18.32 -7.24
C ASP A 57 -15.87 -19.07 -5.92
N SER A 58 -15.08 -18.70 -4.92
CA SER A 58 -15.14 -19.29 -3.57
C SER A 58 -16.46 -18.99 -2.88
N LEU A 59 -16.97 -17.76 -3.01
CA LEU A 59 -18.29 -17.37 -2.48
C LEU A 59 -19.41 -18.14 -3.20
N CYS A 60 -19.41 -18.19 -4.53
CA CYS A 60 -20.38 -18.97 -5.31
C CYS A 60 -20.40 -20.44 -4.89
N ALA A 61 -19.22 -21.06 -4.74
CA ALA A 61 -19.11 -22.46 -4.34
C ALA A 61 -19.60 -22.68 -2.90
N LEU A 62 -19.34 -21.74 -1.99
CA LEU A 62 -19.78 -21.80 -0.61
C LEU A 62 -21.31 -21.71 -0.50
N LEU A 63 -21.93 -20.72 -1.14
CA LEU A 63 -23.38 -20.51 -1.13
C LEU A 63 -24.18 -21.66 -1.74
N LYS A 64 -23.59 -22.43 -2.66
CA LYS A 64 -24.20 -23.66 -3.21
C LYS A 64 -24.15 -24.85 -2.25
N LYS A 65 -23.19 -24.86 -1.32
CA LYS A 65 -22.91 -26.03 -0.46
C LYS A 65 -23.47 -25.90 0.96
N LYS A 66 -23.68 -24.67 1.43
CA LYS A 66 -24.08 -24.38 2.81
C LYS A 66 -25.30 -23.47 2.84
N PRO A 67 -26.22 -23.67 3.78
CA PRO A 67 -27.27 -22.68 4.03
C PRO A 67 -26.61 -21.38 4.49
N VAL A 68 -27.02 -20.24 3.92
CA VAL A 68 -26.59 -18.90 4.32
C VAL A 68 -27.79 -17.98 4.26
N ASP A 69 -28.19 -17.45 5.41
CA ASP A 69 -29.32 -16.53 5.54
C ASP A 69 -28.87 -15.10 5.26
N LEU A 70 -27.66 -14.76 5.71
CA LEU A 70 -27.11 -13.42 5.65
C LEU A 70 -25.65 -13.43 5.16
N VAL A 71 -25.35 -12.56 4.18
CA VAL A 71 -23.98 -12.24 3.76
C VAL A 71 -23.63 -10.83 4.22
N ALA A 72 -22.63 -10.70 5.09
CA ALA A 72 -22.12 -9.42 5.56
C ALA A 72 -20.80 -9.09 4.84
N ILE A 73 -20.76 -7.95 4.16
CA ILE A 73 -19.64 -7.50 3.33
C ILE A 73 -19.02 -6.26 3.95
N SER A 74 -17.73 -6.34 4.28
CA SER A 74 -16.92 -5.18 4.68
C SER A 74 -16.25 -4.55 3.47
N SER A 75 -16.35 -3.24 3.30
CA SER A 75 -15.78 -2.52 2.15
C SER A 75 -15.02 -1.26 2.54
N MET A 76 -13.80 -1.18 2.03
CA MET A 76 -13.05 0.07 1.87
C MET A 76 -13.50 0.77 0.58
N THR A 77 -13.17 2.06 0.41
CA THR A 77 -13.58 2.80 -0.79
C THR A 77 -13.00 2.18 -2.07
N GLY A 78 -11.71 1.90 -2.13
CA GLY A 78 -11.08 1.25 -3.29
C GLY A 78 -11.48 -0.21 -3.54
N ALA A 79 -12.37 -0.77 -2.70
CA ALA A 79 -12.91 -2.12 -2.83
C ALA A 79 -14.42 -2.13 -3.15
N PHE A 80 -15.05 -0.96 -3.26
CA PHE A 80 -16.51 -0.87 -3.33
C PHE A 80 -17.11 -1.54 -4.58
N ASN A 81 -16.50 -1.36 -5.75
CA ASN A 81 -16.97 -2.03 -6.99
C ASN A 81 -16.89 -3.56 -6.87
N GLN A 82 -15.96 -4.09 -6.08
CA GLN A 82 -15.87 -5.53 -5.81
C GLN A 82 -16.89 -5.97 -4.76
N ALA A 83 -17.16 -5.11 -3.76
CA ALA A 83 -18.22 -5.35 -2.80
C ALA A 83 -19.60 -5.43 -3.46
N GLU A 84 -19.86 -4.59 -4.46
CA GLU A 84 -21.08 -4.66 -5.29
C GLU A 84 -21.21 -6.02 -6.01
N ARG A 85 -20.11 -6.52 -6.61
CA ARG A 85 -20.10 -7.84 -7.25
C ARG A 85 -20.38 -8.97 -6.26
N LEU A 86 -19.80 -8.91 -5.05
CA LEU A 86 -20.07 -9.88 -3.99
C LEU A 86 -21.54 -9.80 -3.54
N ALA A 87 -22.09 -8.60 -3.38
CA ALA A 87 -23.49 -8.39 -3.02
C ALA A 87 -24.45 -8.98 -4.07
N LYS A 88 -24.13 -8.83 -5.35
CA LYS A 88 -24.90 -9.43 -6.44
C LYS A 88 -24.91 -10.96 -6.36
N ILE A 89 -23.77 -11.59 -6.18
CA ILE A 89 -23.65 -13.04 -6.01
C ILE A 89 -24.47 -13.53 -4.82
N ALA A 90 -24.37 -12.83 -3.67
CA ALA A 90 -25.11 -13.16 -2.47
C ALA A 90 -26.63 -13.03 -2.67
N LYS A 91 -27.05 -11.96 -3.33
CA LYS A 91 -28.47 -11.70 -3.60
C LYS A 91 -29.09 -12.69 -4.57
N GLU A 92 -28.35 -13.07 -5.62
CA GLU A 92 -28.76 -14.11 -6.58
C GLU A 92 -28.90 -15.49 -5.92
N ALA A 93 -28.13 -15.75 -4.85
CA ALA A 93 -28.27 -16.95 -4.00
C ALA A 93 -29.41 -16.87 -2.98
N GLY A 94 -30.15 -15.76 -2.90
CA GLY A 94 -31.29 -15.56 -2.00
C GLY A 94 -30.91 -15.08 -0.58
N ALA A 95 -29.65 -14.73 -0.33
CA ALA A 95 -29.21 -14.26 0.97
C ALA A 95 -29.66 -12.80 1.25
N PHE A 96 -29.85 -12.48 2.53
CA PHE A 96 -29.96 -11.10 2.99
C PHE A 96 -28.57 -10.46 2.99
N VAL A 97 -28.42 -9.29 2.39
CA VAL A 97 -27.12 -8.65 2.18
C VAL A 97 -26.94 -7.42 3.05
N VAL A 98 -25.92 -7.44 3.89
CA VAL A 98 -25.51 -6.34 4.75
C VAL A 98 -24.16 -5.81 4.29
N MET A 99 -23.99 -4.49 4.18
CA MET A 99 -22.71 -3.87 3.86
C MET A 99 -22.30 -2.89 4.95
N GLY A 100 -21.03 -2.93 5.34
CA GLY A 100 -20.42 -2.04 6.32
C GLY A 100 -18.96 -1.72 5.97
N GLY A 101 -18.28 -0.98 6.83
CA GLY A 101 -16.92 -0.52 6.63
C GLY A 101 -16.84 0.95 6.25
N PHE A 102 -15.66 1.41 5.83
CA PHE A 102 -15.40 2.84 5.61
C PHE A 102 -16.27 3.46 4.52
N HIS A 103 -16.38 2.82 3.35
CA HIS A 103 -17.16 3.38 2.25
C HIS A 103 -18.66 3.41 2.54
N PRO A 104 -19.29 2.30 2.99
CA PRO A 104 -20.70 2.33 3.35
C PRO A 104 -21.04 3.30 4.49
N THR A 105 -20.12 3.48 5.44
CA THR A 105 -20.28 4.48 6.50
C THR A 105 -20.28 5.90 5.96
N ALA A 106 -19.43 6.19 4.98
CA ALA A 106 -19.30 7.53 4.40
C ALA A 106 -20.43 7.88 3.41
N LEU A 107 -20.91 6.90 2.64
CA LEU A 107 -21.85 7.07 1.54
C LEU A 107 -23.00 6.02 1.58
N PRO A 108 -23.75 5.93 2.68
CA PRO A 108 -24.80 4.90 2.83
C PRO A 108 -25.91 5.02 1.78
N GLU A 109 -26.24 6.23 1.32
CA GLU A 109 -27.25 6.44 0.28
C GLU A 109 -26.80 5.89 -1.08
N GLU A 110 -25.52 6.02 -1.41
CA GLU A 110 -24.97 5.48 -2.65
C GLU A 110 -25.02 3.94 -2.62
N VAL A 111 -24.60 3.34 -1.52
CA VAL A 111 -24.68 1.89 -1.32
C VAL A 111 -26.12 1.38 -1.42
N LEU A 112 -27.07 2.08 -0.84
CA LEU A 112 -28.49 1.71 -0.87
C LEU A 112 -29.19 1.98 -2.21
N LYS A 113 -28.55 2.67 -3.17
CA LYS A 113 -29.04 2.68 -4.57
C LYS A 113 -28.88 1.31 -5.22
N LEU A 114 -27.96 0.48 -4.74
CA LEU A 114 -27.81 -0.90 -5.19
C LEU A 114 -28.98 -1.75 -4.67
N SER A 115 -29.79 -2.29 -5.57
CA SER A 115 -30.90 -3.19 -5.21
C SER A 115 -30.44 -4.49 -4.53
N THR A 116 -29.16 -4.80 -4.66
CA THR A 116 -28.51 -6.00 -4.10
C THR A 116 -28.10 -5.89 -2.64
N VAL A 117 -28.15 -4.68 -2.04
CA VAL A 117 -27.83 -4.44 -0.63
C VAL A 117 -29.12 -4.14 0.12
N ASP A 118 -29.41 -4.85 1.20
CA ASP A 118 -30.62 -4.66 1.99
C ASP A 118 -30.43 -3.63 3.11
N VAL A 119 -29.26 -3.67 3.80
CA VAL A 119 -28.95 -2.83 4.96
C VAL A 119 -27.50 -2.37 4.91
N VAL A 120 -27.26 -1.14 5.33
CA VAL A 120 -25.93 -0.58 5.63
C VAL A 120 -25.76 -0.44 7.13
N VAL A 121 -24.62 -0.95 7.65
CA VAL A 121 -24.15 -0.72 9.03
C VAL A 121 -23.20 0.47 9.02
N ILE A 122 -23.52 1.51 9.81
CA ILE A 122 -22.78 2.78 9.89
C ILE A 122 -21.91 2.81 11.14
N GLY A 123 -20.61 3.10 10.97
CA GLY A 123 -19.65 3.21 12.07
C GLY A 123 -19.14 1.86 12.56
N GLU A 124 -18.83 1.77 13.88
CA GLU A 124 -18.35 0.53 14.50
C GLU A 124 -19.46 -0.52 14.52
N GLY A 125 -19.15 -1.68 13.95
CA GLY A 125 -20.17 -2.64 13.57
C GLY A 125 -20.55 -3.68 14.63
N GLU A 126 -19.72 -3.93 15.64
CA GLU A 126 -19.82 -5.10 16.51
C GLU A 126 -21.19 -5.20 17.20
N GLU A 127 -21.63 -4.14 17.87
CA GLU A 127 -22.93 -4.13 18.55
C GLU A 127 -24.10 -4.02 17.57
N THR A 128 -23.97 -3.14 16.56
CA THR A 128 -25.01 -2.95 15.53
C THR A 128 -25.27 -4.24 14.77
N PHE A 129 -24.22 -4.93 14.36
CA PHE A 129 -24.31 -6.19 13.63
C PHE A 129 -24.95 -7.28 14.50
N ARG A 130 -24.55 -7.38 15.77
CA ARG A 130 -25.16 -8.34 16.71
C ARG A 130 -26.64 -8.09 16.89
N GLU A 131 -27.07 -6.84 17.12
CA GLU A 131 -28.49 -6.51 17.26
C GLU A 131 -29.28 -6.80 15.97
N LEU A 132 -28.69 -6.50 14.80
CA LEU A 132 -29.29 -6.83 13.50
C LEU A 132 -29.46 -8.33 13.32
N VAL A 133 -28.46 -9.14 13.67
CA VAL A 133 -28.52 -10.60 13.56
C VAL A 133 -29.58 -11.19 14.48
N LEU A 134 -29.75 -10.64 15.68
CA LEU A 134 -30.72 -11.11 16.65
C LEU A 134 -32.16 -10.69 16.31
N ASN A 135 -32.37 -9.47 15.86
CA ASN A 135 -33.68 -8.84 15.80
C ASN A 135 -34.18 -8.56 14.36
N GLY A 136 -33.33 -8.77 13.35
CA GLY A 136 -33.61 -8.32 12.00
C GLY A 136 -33.48 -6.79 11.83
N PRO A 137 -33.69 -6.26 10.60
CA PRO A 137 -33.66 -4.84 10.34
C PRO A 137 -34.88 -4.16 10.96
N SER A 138 -34.64 -3.26 11.91
CA SER A 138 -35.73 -2.50 12.57
C SER A 138 -35.23 -1.14 13.03
N ARG A 139 -36.17 -0.21 13.30
CA ARG A 139 -35.86 1.12 13.83
C ARG A 139 -35.28 1.09 15.25
N ALA A 140 -35.44 -0.02 15.96
CA ALA A 140 -34.86 -0.21 17.29
C ALA A 140 -33.36 -0.50 17.28
N VAL A 141 -32.81 -1.01 16.15
CA VAL A 141 -31.39 -1.28 16.00
C VAL A 141 -30.70 0.03 15.59
N LYS A 142 -29.81 0.53 16.44
CA LYS A 142 -29.06 1.77 16.18
C LYS A 142 -27.96 1.58 15.12
N GLY A 143 -27.67 2.63 14.36
CA GLY A 143 -26.56 2.66 13.41
C GLY A 143 -26.83 1.93 12.09
N LEU A 144 -28.09 1.83 11.68
CA LEU A 144 -28.49 1.27 10.39
C LEU A 144 -28.96 2.34 9.40
N ALA A 145 -28.79 2.03 8.13
CA ALA A 145 -29.56 2.63 7.05
C ALA A 145 -30.13 1.53 6.14
N TYR A 146 -31.40 1.65 5.71
CA TYR A 146 -32.06 0.69 4.83
C TYR A 146 -33.22 1.32 4.05
N ARG A 147 -33.71 0.62 3.02
CA ARG A 147 -34.86 1.08 2.24
C ARG A 147 -36.19 0.68 2.93
N GLU A 148 -37.10 1.64 3.06
CA GLU A 148 -38.44 1.43 3.54
C GLU A 148 -39.43 2.35 2.79
N ASN A 149 -40.50 1.81 2.26
CA ASN A 149 -41.56 2.57 1.56
C ASN A 149 -41.05 3.51 0.45
N GLY A 150 -40.03 3.08 -0.31
CA GLY A 150 -39.45 3.86 -1.41
C GLY A 150 -38.48 4.96 -0.99
N GLY A 151 -38.20 5.11 0.31
CA GLY A 151 -37.22 6.03 0.87
C GLY A 151 -36.08 5.31 1.58
N ILE A 152 -35.09 6.06 2.05
CA ILE A 152 -34.03 5.58 2.92
C ILE A 152 -34.33 6.01 4.36
N VAL A 153 -34.33 5.05 5.26
CA VAL A 153 -34.47 5.25 6.69
C VAL A 153 -33.12 5.15 7.35
N TYR A 154 -32.80 6.14 8.17
CA TYR A 154 -31.66 6.11 9.10
C TYR A 154 -32.21 5.86 10.50
N THR A 155 -31.66 4.88 11.17
CA THR A 155 -31.95 4.65 12.59
C THR A 155 -31.17 5.61 13.48
N GLU A 156 -31.44 5.63 14.78
CA GLU A 156 -30.66 6.43 15.73
C GLU A 156 -29.14 6.11 15.59
N PRO A 157 -28.27 7.13 15.48
CA PRO A 157 -26.83 6.88 15.42
C PRO A 157 -26.33 6.11 16.64
N ARG A 158 -25.46 5.11 16.41
CA ARG A 158 -24.82 4.40 17.52
C ARG A 158 -23.62 5.17 18.03
N PRO A 159 -23.50 5.43 19.33
CA PRO A 159 -22.27 5.92 19.93
C PRO A 159 -21.12 4.94 19.72
N THR A 160 -19.91 5.45 19.61
CA THR A 160 -18.70 4.58 19.58
C THR A 160 -18.55 3.80 20.90
N ILE A 161 -18.06 2.57 20.83
CA ILE A 161 -17.86 1.72 22.00
C ILE A 161 -16.84 2.37 22.93
N ALA A 162 -17.26 2.82 24.11
CA ALA A 162 -16.41 3.56 25.03
C ALA A 162 -15.32 2.68 25.66
N ASN A 163 -15.70 1.50 26.15
CA ASN A 163 -14.77 0.50 26.69
C ASN A 163 -14.48 -0.57 25.64
N ILE A 164 -13.38 -0.41 24.89
CA ILE A 164 -13.03 -1.36 23.84
C ILE A 164 -12.43 -2.69 24.37
N ASP A 165 -12.18 -2.82 25.68
CA ASP A 165 -11.86 -4.12 26.30
C ASP A 165 -13.06 -5.05 26.37
N SER A 166 -14.28 -4.50 26.26
CA SER A 166 -15.52 -5.31 26.20
C SER A 166 -15.71 -6.03 24.86
N ILE A 167 -14.97 -5.63 23.83
CA ILE A 167 -15.03 -6.27 22.52
C ILE A 167 -14.28 -7.61 22.61
N ARG A 168 -14.95 -8.69 22.23
CA ARG A 168 -14.32 -10.03 22.19
C ARG A 168 -13.15 -10.04 21.21
N PHE A 169 -12.15 -10.86 21.49
CA PHE A 169 -11.05 -11.08 20.57
C PHE A 169 -11.55 -11.64 19.23
N PRO A 170 -10.93 -11.27 18.12
CA PRO A 170 -11.43 -11.65 16.80
C PRO A 170 -11.38 -13.19 16.62
N MET A 171 -12.43 -13.73 16.01
CA MET A 171 -12.59 -15.17 15.75
C MET A 171 -11.66 -15.65 14.63
N ARG A 172 -10.35 -15.75 14.93
CA ARG A 172 -9.32 -16.14 13.96
C ARG A 172 -9.43 -17.59 13.47
N SER A 173 -10.24 -18.42 14.12
CA SER A 173 -10.58 -19.77 13.63
C SER A 173 -11.31 -19.79 12.29
N LEU A 174 -11.90 -18.67 11.89
CA LEU A 174 -12.53 -18.50 10.57
C LEU A 174 -11.52 -18.27 9.44
N ARG A 175 -10.26 -17.99 9.76
CA ARG A 175 -9.23 -17.80 8.72
C ARG A 175 -9.13 -19.05 7.85
N PRO A 176 -8.98 -18.90 6.52
CA PRO A 176 -8.79 -20.04 5.62
C PRO A 176 -7.63 -20.93 6.08
N SER A 177 -7.74 -22.23 5.80
CA SER A 177 -6.75 -23.24 6.19
C SER A 177 -5.33 -22.96 5.70
N ARG A 178 -5.19 -22.17 4.63
CA ARG A 178 -3.90 -21.77 4.03
C ARG A 178 -3.26 -20.55 4.67
N TYR A 179 -3.93 -19.86 5.60
CA TYR A 179 -3.34 -18.72 6.28
C TYR A 179 -2.19 -19.19 7.18
N GLY A 180 -0.98 -18.65 6.94
CA GLY A 180 0.20 -19.03 7.72
C GLY A 180 0.78 -20.40 7.40
N GLU A 181 0.40 -21.05 6.29
CA GLU A 181 1.02 -22.29 5.84
C GLU A 181 2.53 -22.13 5.62
N LYS A 182 3.27 -23.22 5.86
CA LYS A 182 4.72 -23.26 5.68
C LYS A 182 5.08 -22.93 4.23
N GLY A 183 5.72 -21.77 4.02
CA GLY A 183 6.03 -21.22 2.70
C GLY A 183 5.21 -20.01 2.33
N ASP A 184 4.17 -19.67 3.08
CA ASP A 184 3.45 -18.41 2.96
C ASP A 184 4.20 -17.31 3.75
N ALA A 185 5.29 -16.83 3.15
CA ALA A 185 6.21 -15.85 3.76
C ALA A 185 5.57 -14.47 4.00
N TYR A 186 4.29 -14.31 3.62
CA TYR A 186 3.60 -13.03 3.60
C TYR A 186 2.40 -12.96 4.54
N SER A 187 2.12 -14.03 5.28
CA SER A 187 1.08 -14.01 6.31
C SER A 187 1.53 -13.17 7.50
N ILE A 188 0.71 -12.19 7.87
CA ILE A 188 0.95 -11.31 9.01
C ILE A 188 -0.26 -11.37 9.94
N ASP A 189 -0.04 -11.76 11.18
CA ASP A 189 -1.04 -11.60 12.24
C ASP A 189 -1.22 -10.10 12.53
N THR A 190 -2.47 -9.68 12.73
CA THR A 190 -2.79 -8.29 13.01
C THR A 190 -3.52 -8.13 14.35
N ILE A 191 -3.36 -6.95 14.97
CA ILE A 191 -4.02 -6.60 16.22
C ILE A 191 -4.33 -5.10 16.24
N TYR A 192 -5.49 -4.73 16.78
CA TYR A 192 -5.79 -3.37 17.20
C TYR A 192 -5.59 -3.24 18.69
N THR A 193 -4.69 -2.36 19.13
CA THR A 193 -4.51 -2.05 20.55
C THR A 193 -5.26 -0.80 20.96
N SER A 194 -5.65 0.02 19.98
CA SER A 194 -6.48 1.20 20.16
C SER A 194 -7.32 1.47 18.92
N ARG A 195 -8.35 2.28 19.05
CA ARG A 195 -9.20 2.80 17.97
C ARG A 195 -9.20 4.31 17.96
N GLY A 196 -9.25 4.88 16.77
CA GLY A 196 -9.24 6.32 16.57
C GLY A 196 -7.88 6.96 16.71
N CYS A 197 -7.86 8.28 16.56
CA CYS A 197 -6.67 9.11 16.66
C CYS A 197 -7.07 10.45 17.30
N PRO A 198 -6.24 11.07 18.15
CA PRO A 198 -6.56 12.37 18.75
C PRO A 198 -6.36 13.54 17.79
N TRP A 199 -5.99 13.28 16.54
CA TRP A 199 -5.67 14.29 15.53
C TRP A 199 -6.69 14.25 14.39
N SER A 200 -6.97 15.42 13.80
CA SER A 200 -7.96 15.63 12.74
C SER A 200 -7.30 16.10 11.43
N CYS A 201 -6.42 15.27 10.85
CA CYS A 201 -5.83 15.56 9.53
C CYS A 201 -6.93 15.57 8.47
N SER A 202 -6.96 16.60 7.59
CA SER A 202 -8.05 16.82 6.63
C SER A 202 -8.26 15.70 5.62
N PHE A 203 -7.21 14.92 5.33
CA PHE A 203 -7.22 13.81 4.38
C PHE A 203 -7.56 12.44 5.00
N CYS A 204 -7.56 12.33 6.35
CA CYS A 204 -7.61 11.05 7.04
C CYS A 204 -9.06 10.59 7.27
N ALA A 205 -9.38 9.39 6.77
CA ALA A 205 -10.71 8.79 6.93
C ALA A 205 -10.95 8.14 8.31
N ASN A 206 -9.93 8.08 9.17
CA ASN A 206 -10.03 7.35 10.45
C ASN A 206 -11.15 7.87 11.37
N ASP A 207 -11.36 9.18 11.41
CA ASP A 207 -12.37 9.84 12.27
C ASP A 207 -13.82 9.49 11.89
N GLN A 208 -14.05 9.00 10.69
CA GLN A 208 -15.41 8.59 10.27
C GLN A 208 -15.85 7.31 10.95
N MET A 209 -14.93 6.37 11.07
CA MET A 209 -15.19 5.06 11.66
C MET A 209 -14.98 5.10 13.18
N HIS A 210 -13.92 5.75 13.64
CA HIS A 210 -13.46 5.71 15.01
C HIS A 210 -13.29 7.11 15.58
N LYS A 211 -14.36 7.74 16.04
CA LYS A 211 -14.32 9.09 16.64
C LYS A 211 -13.54 9.08 17.95
N GLY A 212 -12.55 9.96 18.03
CA GLY A 212 -11.68 10.10 19.20
C GLY A 212 -10.76 8.88 19.39
N TRP A 213 -9.82 8.99 20.30
CA TRP A 213 -8.90 7.90 20.63
C TRP A 213 -9.37 7.12 21.87
N ARG A 214 -9.40 5.79 21.76
CA ARG A 214 -9.72 4.86 22.84
C ARG A 214 -8.73 3.70 22.81
N GLY A 215 -8.02 3.49 23.93
CA GLY A 215 -7.04 2.40 24.09
C GLY A 215 -7.63 1.23 24.86
N ARG A 216 -7.30 0.01 24.44
CA ARG A 216 -7.47 -1.20 25.24
C ARG A 216 -6.51 -1.14 26.42
N SER A 217 -6.85 -1.79 27.54
CA SER A 217 -5.90 -1.98 28.63
C SER A 217 -4.67 -2.76 28.19
N ALA A 218 -3.54 -2.55 28.85
CA ALA A 218 -2.32 -3.26 28.50
C ALA A 218 -2.48 -4.78 28.73
N GLU A 219 -3.22 -5.16 29.74
CA GLU A 219 -3.54 -6.54 30.08
C GLU A 219 -4.34 -7.19 28.96
N ASN A 220 -5.43 -6.56 28.51
CA ASN A 220 -6.28 -7.08 27.44
C ASN A 220 -5.50 -7.24 26.12
N VAL A 221 -4.61 -6.29 25.78
CA VAL A 221 -3.73 -6.38 24.61
C VAL A 221 -2.78 -7.57 24.71
N VAL A 222 -2.13 -7.73 25.86
CA VAL A 222 -1.13 -8.79 26.06
C VAL A 222 -1.77 -10.18 26.10
N GLU A 223 -3.02 -10.31 26.60
CA GLU A 223 -3.78 -11.56 26.50
C GLU A 223 -3.99 -11.99 25.04
N GLU A 224 -4.39 -11.06 24.17
CA GLU A 224 -4.56 -11.38 22.75
C GLU A 224 -3.23 -11.72 22.07
N ILE A 225 -2.14 -10.98 22.38
CA ILE A 225 -0.79 -11.27 21.85
C ILE A 225 -0.33 -12.67 22.29
N ALA A 226 -0.65 -13.08 23.51
CA ALA A 226 -0.30 -14.41 24.02
C ALA A 226 -0.96 -15.54 23.21
N LEU A 227 -2.18 -15.34 22.71
CA LEU A 227 -2.85 -16.29 21.81
C LEU A 227 -2.16 -16.44 20.45
N LEU A 228 -1.41 -15.40 20.02
CA LEU A 228 -0.69 -15.39 18.75
C LEU A 228 0.75 -15.86 18.89
N HIS A 229 1.28 -15.96 20.11
CA HIS A 229 2.68 -16.26 20.34
C HIS A 229 3.03 -17.70 19.95
N ASP A 230 4.14 -17.86 19.22
CA ASP A 230 4.76 -19.16 18.93
C ASP A 230 6.20 -19.15 19.48
N PRO A 231 6.50 -19.93 20.51
CA PRO A 231 7.84 -19.94 21.10
C PRO A 231 8.91 -20.53 20.17
N LYS A 232 8.50 -21.30 19.15
CA LYS A 232 9.42 -21.99 18.22
C LYS A 232 9.68 -21.18 16.95
N ASN A 233 8.69 -20.41 16.49
CA ASN A 233 8.76 -19.69 15.24
C ASN A 233 8.53 -18.19 15.46
N LYS A 234 9.43 -17.37 14.92
CA LYS A 234 9.28 -15.91 14.98
C LYS A 234 8.18 -15.46 14.02
N LYS A 235 7.12 -14.88 14.57
CA LYS A 235 5.96 -14.39 13.80
C LYS A 235 6.05 -12.93 13.46
N LEU A 236 5.46 -12.56 12.31
CA LEU A 236 5.20 -11.18 11.96
C LEU A 236 3.89 -10.74 12.64
N LEU A 237 3.92 -9.60 13.34
CA LEU A 237 2.77 -9.01 13.98
C LEU A 237 2.66 -7.53 13.56
N LYS A 238 1.53 -7.15 12.97
CA LYS A 238 1.21 -5.76 12.67
C LYS A 238 0.24 -5.21 13.72
N ILE A 239 0.65 -4.16 14.41
CA ILE A 239 -0.25 -3.35 15.22
C ILE A 239 -0.87 -2.31 14.28
N TRP A 240 -2.18 -2.40 14.03
CA TRP A 240 -2.93 -1.55 13.10
C TRP A 240 -3.48 -0.27 13.74
N ASP A 241 -2.90 0.17 14.84
CA ASP A 241 -3.31 1.44 15.44
C ASP A 241 -2.99 2.61 14.51
N ALA A 242 -3.87 3.57 14.41
CA ALA A 242 -3.61 4.81 13.68
C ALA A 242 -2.45 5.62 14.28
N ASN A 243 -2.19 5.45 15.58
CA ASN A 243 -1.06 6.02 16.30
C ASN A 243 -0.84 5.23 17.60
N PHE A 244 0.05 4.25 17.58
CA PHE A 244 0.31 3.34 18.70
C PHE A 244 0.83 4.08 19.94
N LEU A 245 1.68 5.08 19.75
CA LEU A 245 2.34 5.82 20.84
C LEU A 245 1.54 7.03 21.37
N THR A 246 0.24 7.11 21.07
CA THR A 246 -0.64 8.16 21.62
C THR A 246 -0.59 8.21 23.15
N ASN A 247 -0.62 7.06 23.82
CA ASN A 247 -0.45 6.93 25.27
C ASN A 247 0.80 6.10 25.59
N ILE A 248 1.88 6.82 25.92
CA ILE A 248 3.21 6.23 26.14
C ILE A 248 3.22 5.33 27.39
N GLY A 249 2.55 5.73 28.47
CA GLY A 249 2.48 4.92 29.70
C GLY A 249 1.78 3.58 29.47
N ARG A 250 0.73 3.55 28.66
CA ARG A 250 0.07 2.31 28.23
C ARG A 250 1.00 1.46 27.37
N ALA A 251 1.67 2.06 26.38
CA ALA A 251 2.63 1.36 25.51
C ALA A 251 3.78 0.76 26.33
N GLU A 252 4.29 1.49 27.32
CA GLU A 252 5.31 1.00 28.25
C GLU A 252 4.82 -0.21 29.05
N LYS A 253 3.60 -0.14 29.61
CA LYS A 253 3.01 -1.23 30.37
C LYS A 253 2.78 -2.49 29.50
N ILE A 254 2.40 -2.33 28.21
CA ILE A 254 2.33 -3.44 27.25
C ILE A 254 3.72 -4.10 27.12
N CYS A 255 4.79 -3.28 26.94
CA CYS A 255 6.14 -3.81 26.85
C CYS A 255 6.55 -4.58 28.10
N ASP A 256 6.30 -4.03 29.29
CA ASP A 256 6.67 -4.66 30.55
C ASP A 256 5.98 -6.01 30.73
N LEU A 257 4.67 -6.08 30.49
CA LEU A 257 3.91 -7.32 30.57
C LEU A 257 4.35 -8.35 29.52
N MET A 258 4.66 -7.92 28.28
CA MET A 258 5.18 -8.84 27.26
C MET A 258 6.54 -9.39 27.64
N ILE A 259 7.43 -8.56 28.20
CA ILE A 259 8.77 -8.98 28.65
C ILE A 259 8.65 -9.95 29.83
N GLU A 260 7.82 -9.63 30.82
CA GLU A 260 7.58 -10.46 32.01
C GLU A 260 7.06 -11.85 31.62
N ARG A 261 6.16 -11.92 30.64
CA ARG A 261 5.56 -13.17 30.15
C ARG A 261 6.39 -13.88 29.08
N GLY A 262 7.56 -13.38 28.70
CA GLY A 262 8.42 -13.96 27.66
C GLY A 262 7.85 -13.89 26.24
N LEU A 263 6.91 -12.98 25.97
CA LEU A 263 6.26 -12.81 24.65
C LEU A 263 7.10 -11.93 23.72
N THR A 264 8.36 -12.31 23.48
CA THR A 264 9.34 -11.49 22.73
C THR A 264 9.73 -12.08 21.37
N ASN A 265 9.16 -13.24 20.98
CA ASN A 265 9.49 -13.89 19.72
C ASN A 265 8.63 -13.40 18.56
N PHE A 266 8.54 -12.06 18.41
CA PHE A 266 7.82 -11.39 17.32
C PHE A 266 8.75 -10.51 16.49
N ARG A 267 8.34 -10.23 15.27
CA ARG A 267 8.77 -9.10 14.46
C ARG A 267 7.59 -8.16 14.31
N ILE A 268 7.56 -7.12 15.17
CA ILE A 268 6.43 -6.19 15.26
C ILE A 268 6.63 -5.03 14.30
N MET A 269 5.55 -4.63 13.67
CA MET A 269 5.45 -3.40 12.87
C MET A 269 4.26 -2.58 13.36
N THR A 270 4.39 -1.25 13.41
CA THR A 270 3.31 -0.34 13.79
C THR A 270 3.46 1.02 13.13
N GLU A 271 2.46 1.86 13.29
CA GLU A 271 2.46 3.24 12.85
C GLU A 271 2.35 4.19 14.03
N THR A 272 3.01 5.33 13.91
CA THR A 272 2.94 6.40 14.90
C THR A 272 3.31 7.75 14.29
N ARG A 273 3.01 8.82 15.00
CA ARG A 273 3.46 10.16 14.62
C ARG A 273 4.89 10.39 15.12
N ALA A 274 5.67 11.14 14.34
CA ALA A 274 7.05 11.47 14.68
C ALA A 274 7.16 12.12 16.09
N LYS A 275 6.32 13.11 16.39
CA LYS A 275 6.29 13.77 17.70
C LYS A 275 6.03 12.79 18.85
N ASP A 276 5.13 11.81 18.67
CA ASP A 276 4.82 10.85 19.73
C ASP A 276 5.95 9.84 19.91
N LEU A 277 6.68 9.50 18.84
CA LEU A 277 7.89 8.67 18.92
C LEU A 277 9.01 9.39 19.68
N VAL A 278 9.23 10.68 19.41
CA VAL A 278 10.20 11.50 20.17
C VAL A 278 9.85 11.52 21.67
N ARG A 279 8.57 11.72 22.00
CA ARG A 279 8.10 11.66 23.40
C ARG A 279 8.29 10.28 24.06
N ALA A 280 8.34 9.23 23.24
CA ALA A 280 8.49 7.83 23.70
C ALA A 280 9.96 7.39 23.83
N GLU A 281 10.96 8.27 23.66
CA GLU A 281 12.39 7.95 23.68
C GLU A 281 12.77 7.01 24.82
N ARG A 282 12.29 7.27 26.05
CA ARG A 282 12.58 6.47 27.25
C ARG A 282 12.14 5.00 27.19
N ILE A 283 11.25 4.62 26.26
CA ILE A 283 10.74 3.24 26.14
C ILE A 283 11.18 2.52 24.87
N LEU A 284 11.99 3.15 24.01
CA LEU A 284 12.38 2.58 22.72
C LEU A 284 13.17 1.27 22.87
N ASP A 285 14.02 1.15 23.88
CA ASP A 285 14.72 -0.12 24.19
C ASP A 285 13.75 -1.24 24.57
N LYS A 286 12.70 -0.92 25.34
CA LYS A 286 11.65 -1.89 25.67
C LYS A 286 10.87 -2.31 24.42
N LEU A 287 10.53 -1.36 23.57
CA LEU A 287 9.85 -1.62 22.29
C LEU A 287 10.70 -2.49 21.37
N HIS A 288 12.02 -2.21 21.27
CA HIS A 288 12.93 -3.07 20.53
C HIS A 288 13.00 -4.47 21.13
N LYS A 289 13.05 -4.59 22.45
CA LYS A 289 13.14 -5.86 23.17
C LYS A 289 11.92 -6.76 22.96
N ILE A 290 10.71 -6.22 22.83
CA ILE A 290 9.50 -6.99 22.50
C ILE A 290 9.42 -7.36 21.01
N GLY A 291 10.36 -6.89 20.20
CA GLY A 291 10.46 -7.21 18.78
C GLY A 291 9.96 -6.11 17.83
N LEU A 292 9.78 -4.86 18.30
CA LEU A 292 9.49 -3.75 17.36
C LEU A 292 10.65 -3.60 16.38
N SER A 293 10.40 -3.96 15.14
CA SER A 293 11.41 -4.00 14.08
C SER A 293 11.27 -2.82 13.10
N LYS A 294 10.06 -2.29 12.97
CA LYS A 294 9.76 -1.22 12.02
C LYS A 294 8.61 -0.33 12.49
N VAL A 295 8.78 0.98 12.29
CA VAL A 295 7.76 2.00 12.51
C VAL A 295 7.49 2.76 11.23
N GLY A 296 6.22 2.87 10.85
CA GLY A 296 5.73 3.76 9.82
C GLY A 296 5.48 5.16 10.40
N LEU A 297 6.05 6.18 9.75
CA LEU A 297 5.94 7.58 10.15
C LEU A 297 5.22 8.37 9.05
N GLY A 298 4.05 8.93 9.37
CA GLY A 298 3.36 9.84 8.48
C GLY A 298 4.10 11.18 8.43
N ILE A 299 4.94 11.37 7.42
CA ILE A 299 5.72 12.60 7.17
C ILE A 299 4.91 13.55 6.30
N GLU A 300 4.26 13.01 5.30
CA GLU A 300 3.35 13.54 4.29
C GLU A 300 4.05 14.48 3.31
N SER A 301 4.70 15.57 3.73
CA SER A 301 5.32 16.54 2.84
C SER A 301 6.61 17.14 3.43
N PRO A 302 7.61 17.48 2.61
CA PRO A 302 8.75 18.30 3.00
C PRO A 302 8.39 19.78 3.19
N ASN A 303 7.19 20.20 2.77
CA ASN A 303 6.74 21.59 2.78
C ASN A 303 5.80 21.84 3.98
N GLU A 304 6.23 22.73 4.91
CA GLU A 304 5.44 23.05 6.09
C GLU A 304 4.10 23.74 5.75
N ALA A 305 4.03 24.51 4.67
CA ALA A 305 2.78 25.13 4.23
C ALA A 305 1.78 24.05 3.77
N THR A 306 2.23 23.05 3.03
CA THR A 306 1.41 21.89 2.63
C THR A 306 0.95 21.10 3.86
N LEU A 307 1.83 20.86 4.84
CA LEU A 307 1.46 20.21 6.11
C LEU A 307 0.38 20.98 6.87
N ALA A 308 0.48 22.31 6.88
CA ALA A 308 -0.53 23.17 7.53
C ALA A 308 -1.90 23.06 6.84
N LEU A 309 -1.95 23.07 5.50
CA LEU A 309 -3.17 22.86 4.71
C LEU A 309 -3.79 21.49 4.98
N MET A 310 -2.97 20.45 5.16
CA MET A 310 -3.42 19.11 5.54
C MET A 310 -3.85 19.00 7.01
N ASN A 311 -3.77 20.07 7.81
CA ASN A 311 -3.93 20.04 9.26
C ASN A 311 -3.04 18.98 9.93
N LYS A 312 -1.86 18.72 9.33
CA LYS A 312 -0.87 17.78 9.85
C LYS A 312 0.09 18.51 10.80
N LYS A 313 -0.19 18.43 12.08
CA LYS A 313 0.62 19.10 13.14
C LYS A 313 1.90 18.31 13.42
N ASN A 314 2.79 18.16 12.44
CA ASN A 314 4.15 17.66 12.59
C ASN A 314 5.14 18.80 12.33
N SER A 315 6.25 18.84 13.06
CA SER A 315 7.42 19.63 12.66
C SER A 315 8.42 18.74 11.93
N LEU A 316 9.15 19.29 10.96
CA LEU A 316 10.22 18.56 10.27
C LEU A 316 11.37 18.22 11.23
N GLY A 317 11.56 19.02 12.28
CA GLY A 317 12.50 18.72 13.37
C GLY A 317 12.12 17.47 14.16
N ASP A 318 10.83 17.31 14.53
CA ASP A 318 10.35 16.07 15.18
C ASP A 318 10.55 14.85 14.25
N VAL A 319 10.35 15.00 12.95
CA VAL A 319 10.57 13.92 11.97
C VAL A 319 12.03 13.48 11.95
N SER A 320 12.96 14.43 11.86
CA SER A 320 14.40 14.14 11.86
C SER A 320 14.81 13.45 13.15
N ARG A 321 14.40 13.99 14.32
CA ARG A 321 14.72 13.38 15.62
C ARG A 321 14.13 11.98 15.79
N ALA A 322 12.89 11.76 15.34
CA ALA A 322 12.25 10.44 15.39
C ALA A 322 13.02 9.39 14.59
N ILE A 323 13.53 9.75 13.39
CA ILE A 323 14.31 8.84 12.56
C ILE A 323 15.69 8.56 13.17
N GLU A 324 16.33 9.56 13.79
CA GLU A 324 17.57 9.37 14.56
C GLU A 324 17.37 8.39 15.70
N LEU A 325 16.34 8.58 16.52
CA LEU A 325 15.97 7.69 17.60
C LEU A 325 15.72 6.25 17.12
N CYS A 326 14.99 6.09 16.01
CA CYS A 326 14.82 4.77 15.41
C CYS A 326 16.15 4.10 15.08
N ARG A 327 17.11 4.87 14.53
CA ARG A 327 18.44 4.35 14.18
C ARG A 327 19.26 4.00 15.43
N GLU A 328 19.25 4.86 16.46
CA GLU A 328 19.93 4.66 17.73
C GLU A 328 19.46 3.38 18.43
N HIS A 329 18.15 3.10 18.40
CA HIS A 329 17.52 1.94 19.04
C HIS A 329 17.29 0.76 18.10
N HIS A 330 17.96 0.70 16.92
CA HIS A 330 17.88 -0.40 15.96
C HIS A 330 16.47 -0.70 15.42
N ILE A 331 15.59 0.29 15.40
CA ILE A 331 14.24 0.21 14.85
C ILE A 331 14.28 0.75 13.41
N GLY A 332 13.68 0.04 12.46
CA GLY A 332 13.55 0.51 11.08
C GLY A 332 12.51 1.64 10.99
N ALA A 333 12.85 2.74 10.32
CA ALA A 333 11.89 3.80 10.01
C ALA A 333 11.45 3.72 8.55
N GLU A 334 10.14 3.82 8.29
CA GLU A 334 9.51 3.94 6.99
C GLU A 334 8.75 5.27 6.92
N GLY A 335 9.05 6.09 5.93
CA GLY A 335 8.38 7.38 5.75
C GLY A 335 7.20 7.28 4.79
N TYR A 336 6.05 7.83 5.16
CA TYR A 336 4.88 7.95 4.30
C TYR A 336 4.77 9.38 3.80
N PHE A 337 4.64 9.54 2.47
CA PHE A 337 4.57 10.81 1.78
C PHE A 337 3.33 10.87 0.89
N ILE A 338 2.68 12.02 0.86
CA ILE A 338 1.52 12.30 0.01
C ILE A 338 1.92 13.41 -0.95
N ILE A 339 1.90 13.14 -2.23
CA ILE A 339 2.14 14.09 -3.32
C ILE A 339 0.82 14.51 -3.97
N GLY A 340 0.80 15.65 -4.60
CA GLY A 340 -0.36 16.14 -5.35
C GLY A 340 -1.43 16.76 -4.46
N HIS A 341 -1.05 17.43 -3.37
CA HIS A 341 -1.94 18.40 -2.75
C HIS A 341 -2.29 19.49 -3.78
N TYR A 342 -3.52 19.98 -3.76
CA TYR A 342 -4.04 20.87 -4.83
C TYR A 342 -3.16 22.07 -5.17
N THR A 343 -2.43 22.58 -4.19
CA THR A 343 -1.53 23.74 -4.37
C THR A 343 -0.11 23.36 -4.79
N GLU A 344 0.25 22.08 -4.77
CA GLU A 344 1.60 21.64 -5.12
C GLU A 344 1.87 21.73 -6.61
N THR A 345 3.11 22.08 -6.92
CA THR A 345 3.68 22.14 -8.27
C THR A 345 4.62 20.96 -8.52
N ILE A 346 5.14 20.85 -9.73
CA ILE A 346 6.20 19.87 -10.06
C ILE A 346 7.44 20.15 -9.23
N GLU A 347 7.82 21.43 -9.07
CA GLU A 347 8.99 21.87 -8.31
C GLU A 347 8.86 21.52 -6.82
N ASP A 348 7.64 21.62 -6.26
CA ASP A 348 7.37 21.17 -4.88
C ASP A 348 7.50 19.66 -4.74
N THR A 349 7.13 18.90 -5.77
CA THR A 349 7.08 17.43 -5.71
C THR A 349 8.43 16.77 -6.01
N ILE A 350 9.24 17.36 -6.90
CA ILE A 350 10.51 16.76 -7.33
C ILE A 350 11.53 16.61 -6.19
N VAL A 351 11.40 17.40 -5.13
CA VAL A 351 12.33 17.39 -3.98
C VAL A 351 12.03 16.29 -2.95
N TYR A 352 10.85 15.63 -3.03
CA TYR A 352 10.45 14.62 -2.05
C TYR A 352 11.44 13.45 -1.89
N PRO A 353 11.98 12.85 -2.97
CA PRO A 353 12.96 11.77 -2.86
C PRO A 353 14.26 12.23 -2.17
N ASP A 354 14.74 13.42 -2.48
CA ASP A 354 15.95 13.99 -1.89
C ASP A 354 15.75 14.29 -0.40
N PHE A 355 14.61 14.85 -0.06
CA PHE A 355 14.24 15.07 1.33
C PHE A 355 14.16 13.74 2.10
N ALA A 356 13.48 12.72 1.56
CA ALA A 356 13.42 11.41 2.19
C ALA A 356 14.83 10.78 2.38
N ARG A 357 15.74 11.01 1.44
CA ARG A 357 17.15 10.60 1.54
C ARG A 357 17.92 11.36 2.60
N SER A 358 17.77 12.67 2.66
CA SER A 358 18.45 13.53 3.65
C SER A 358 18.10 13.14 5.09
N LEU A 359 16.87 12.64 5.30
CA LEU A 359 16.45 12.09 6.59
C LEU A 359 17.09 10.73 6.93
N GLY A 360 17.78 10.09 5.98
CA GLY A 360 18.39 8.76 6.15
C GLY A 360 17.37 7.61 6.16
N LEU A 361 16.19 7.81 5.62
CA LEU A 361 15.17 6.77 5.51
C LEU A 361 15.67 5.60 4.64
N ARG A 362 15.38 4.37 5.07
CA ARG A 362 15.64 3.17 4.29
C ARG A 362 14.45 2.75 3.45
N GLN A 363 13.25 3.17 3.82
CA GLN A 363 12.01 2.92 3.10
C GLN A 363 11.18 4.21 3.09
N ALA A 364 10.64 4.53 1.93
CA ALA A 364 9.68 5.60 1.74
C ALA A 364 8.57 5.13 0.82
N LEU A 365 7.34 5.48 1.16
CA LEU A 365 6.15 5.24 0.37
C LEU A 365 5.62 6.59 -0.10
N PHE A 366 5.60 6.78 -1.40
CA PHE A 366 5.00 7.95 -2.02
C PHE A 366 3.62 7.57 -2.53
N MET A 367 2.63 8.36 -2.20
CA MET A 367 1.22 8.14 -2.51
C MET A 367 0.62 9.41 -3.09
N ILE A 368 -0.34 9.28 -4.00
CA ILE A 368 -1.08 10.44 -4.52
C ILE A 368 -2.20 10.81 -3.53
N MET A 369 -2.40 12.11 -3.33
CA MET A 369 -3.51 12.63 -2.55
C MET A 369 -4.83 12.05 -3.08
N THR A 370 -5.50 11.28 -2.23
CA THR A 370 -6.78 10.66 -2.55
C THR A 370 -7.83 11.16 -1.58
N PRO A 371 -8.77 12.00 -2.03
CA PRO A 371 -9.82 12.52 -1.18
C PRO A 371 -10.86 11.42 -0.91
N TYR A 372 -10.71 10.71 0.20
CA TYR A 372 -11.66 9.66 0.57
C TYR A 372 -13.00 10.25 1.03
N PRO A 373 -14.14 9.64 0.63
CA PRO A 373 -15.45 10.08 1.07
C PRO A 373 -15.55 10.25 2.58
N GLY A 374 -16.21 11.33 3.02
CA GLY A 374 -16.41 11.72 4.42
C GLY A 374 -15.23 12.47 5.07
N THR A 375 -14.07 12.57 4.41
CA THR A 375 -12.97 13.42 4.87
C THR A 375 -13.23 14.90 4.58
N GLY A 376 -12.56 15.79 5.33
CA GLY A 376 -12.66 17.23 5.10
C GLY A 376 -12.23 17.60 3.67
N ILE A 377 -11.14 17.01 3.19
CA ILE A 377 -10.62 17.27 1.84
C ILE A 377 -11.54 16.73 0.74
N PHE A 378 -12.27 15.64 0.97
CA PHE A 378 -13.27 15.16 0.01
C PHE A 378 -14.40 16.15 -0.16
N LYS A 379 -14.91 16.69 0.96
CA LYS A 379 -15.98 17.69 0.94
C LYS A 379 -15.53 18.94 0.18
N GLU A 380 -14.37 19.49 0.56
CA GLU A 380 -13.78 20.68 -0.09
C GLU A 380 -13.60 20.46 -1.60
N TYR A 381 -12.94 19.37 -1.99
CA TYR A 381 -12.61 19.12 -3.39
C TYR A 381 -13.84 18.78 -4.25
N LYS A 382 -14.86 18.17 -3.64
CA LYS A 382 -16.14 17.91 -4.32
C LYS A 382 -16.92 19.21 -4.54
N GLU A 383 -17.02 20.07 -3.54
CA GLU A 383 -17.70 21.38 -3.63
C GLU A 383 -17.03 22.31 -4.64
N GLU A 384 -15.71 22.26 -4.74
CA GLU A 384 -14.92 23.06 -5.67
C GLU A 384 -14.73 22.43 -7.06
N GLY A 385 -15.31 21.26 -7.31
CA GLY A 385 -15.21 20.57 -8.60
C GLY A 385 -13.81 20.07 -8.96
N LYS A 386 -12.96 19.80 -7.97
CA LYS A 386 -11.57 19.35 -8.15
C LYS A 386 -11.43 17.83 -8.33
N ILE A 387 -12.47 17.07 -8.06
CA ILE A 387 -12.47 15.61 -8.24
C ILE A 387 -12.78 15.31 -9.69
N CYS A 388 -11.86 14.68 -10.40
CA CYS A 388 -11.99 14.35 -11.81
C CYS A 388 -12.52 12.92 -12.06
N SER A 389 -12.57 12.07 -11.04
CA SER A 389 -13.13 10.72 -11.15
C SER A 389 -13.82 10.27 -9.86
N PHE A 390 -14.98 9.64 -10.03
CA PHE A 390 -15.71 8.92 -8.97
C PHE A 390 -15.74 7.40 -9.23
N ASP A 391 -14.82 6.88 -10.06
CA ASP A 391 -14.58 5.44 -10.13
C ASP A 391 -13.81 5.00 -8.88
N TRP A 392 -14.49 4.32 -7.98
CA TRP A 392 -13.95 3.93 -6.68
C TRP A 392 -12.76 2.98 -6.76
N ASP A 393 -12.59 2.25 -7.85
CA ASP A 393 -11.38 1.45 -8.08
C ASP A 393 -10.09 2.30 -8.09
N PHE A 394 -10.20 3.60 -8.41
CA PHE A 394 -9.06 4.51 -8.44
C PHE A 394 -8.75 5.15 -7.08
N TYR A 395 -9.62 4.99 -6.06
CA TYR A 395 -9.37 5.49 -4.71
C TYR A 395 -8.44 4.55 -3.92
N ASN A 396 -7.17 4.52 -4.31
CA ASN A 396 -6.18 3.55 -3.85
C ASN A 396 -4.81 4.15 -3.53
N ASN A 397 -4.68 5.48 -3.51
CA ASN A 397 -3.45 6.27 -3.28
C ASN A 397 -2.40 6.20 -4.42
N TYR A 398 -2.67 5.51 -5.52
CA TYR A 398 -1.73 5.38 -6.64
C TYR A 398 -2.32 5.89 -7.96
N CYS A 399 -3.62 5.96 -8.05
CA CYS A 399 -4.32 6.55 -9.18
C CYS A 399 -4.78 7.96 -8.83
N PRO A 400 -4.50 8.95 -9.67
CA PRO A 400 -5.02 10.29 -9.46
C PRO A 400 -6.52 10.32 -9.73
N VAL A 401 -7.26 10.84 -8.77
CA VAL A 401 -8.70 11.15 -8.88
C VAL A 401 -8.96 12.64 -8.78
N ILE A 402 -7.88 13.40 -8.69
CA ILE A 402 -7.86 14.87 -8.68
C ILE A 402 -6.78 15.38 -9.63
N GLU A 403 -6.86 16.63 -10.00
CA GLU A 403 -5.76 17.38 -10.61
C GLU A 403 -5.39 18.55 -9.69
N THR A 404 -4.11 18.96 -9.70
CA THR A 404 -3.67 20.15 -8.97
C THR A 404 -3.82 21.39 -9.86
N ARG A 405 -3.46 22.56 -9.34
CA ARG A 405 -3.45 23.79 -10.17
C ARG A 405 -2.50 23.72 -11.36
N THR A 406 -1.45 22.92 -11.26
CA THR A 406 -0.33 22.89 -12.23
C THR A 406 -0.03 21.49 -12.76
N MET A 407 -0.57 20.44 -12.14
CA MET A 407 -0.31 19.05 -12.53
C MET A 407 -1.62 18.37 -12.94
N THR A 408 -1.64 17.85 -14.15
CA THR A 408 -2.70 16.96 -14.66
C THR A 408 -2.57 15.57 -14.01
N SER A 409 -3.60 14.73 -14.17
CA SER A 409 -3.58 13.34 -13.74
C SER A 409 -2.36 12.57 -14.26
N ASP A 410 -2.01 12.76 -15.54
CA ASP A 410 -0.84 12.11 -16.14
C ASP A 410 0.48 12.60 -15.51
N THR A 411 0.57 13.89 -15.23
CA THR A 411 1.73 14.47 -14.54
C THR A 411 1.87 13.91 -13.12
N LEU A 412 0.76 13.76 -12.38
CA LEU A 412 0.78 13.17 -11.04
C LEU A 412 1.25 11.71 -11.05
N VAL A 413 0.83 10.91 -12.05
CA VAL A 413 1.34 9.53 -12.22
C VAL A 413 2.83 9.54 -12.51
N ALA A 414 3.31 10.44 -13.39
CA ALA A 414 4.73 10.56 -13.69
C ALA A 414 5.54 10.98 -12.45
N MET A 415 5.04 11.92 -11.64
CA MET A 415 5.67 12.36 -10.40
C MET A 415 5.70 11.25 -9.34
N LEU A 416 4.62 10.48 -9.20
CA LEU A 416 4.62 9.31 -8.33
C LEU A 416 5.69 8.29 -8.72
N ALA A 417 5.76 8.00 -10.02
CA ALA A 417 6.76 7.10 -10.58
C ALA A 417 8.18 7.64 -10.35
N TYR A 418 8.42 8.91 -10.63
CA TYR A 418 9.68 9.59 -10.35
C TYR A 418 10.08 9.46 -8.88
N CYS A 419 9.22 9.83 -7.93
CA CYS A 419 9.53 9.78 -6.50
C CYS A 419 9.95 8.38 -6.05
N ASN A 420 9.20 7.35 -6.47
CA ASN A 420 9.51 5.96 -6.11
C ASN A 420 10.84 5.49 -6.70
N VAL A 421 11.11 5.77 -7.97
CA VAL A 421 12.34 5.33 -8.63
C VAL A 421 13.55 6.12 -8.12
N ALA A 422 13.46 7.44 -8.03
CA ALA A 422 14.55 8.29 -7.54
C ALA A 422 14.98 7.88 -6.13
N PHE A 423 14.03 7.63 -5.22
CA PHE A 423 14.34 7.18 -3.87
C PHE A 423 14.97 5.78 -3.83
N ASN A 424 14.42 4.81 -4.55
CA ASN A 424 14.91 3.42 -4.55
C ASN A 424 16.29 3.30 -5.19
N ARG A 425 16.58 4.12 -6.19
CA ARG A 425 17.89 4.16 -6.86
C ARG A 425 19.00 4.53 -5.91
N TYR A 426 18.77 5.48 -5.01
CA TYR A 426 19.73 5.84 -3.95
C TYR A 426 20.09 4.62 -3.09
N ARG A 427 19.13 3.77 -2.73
CA ARG A 427 19.40 2.54 -1.97
C ARG A 427 20.31 1.58 -2.71
N SER A 428 20.18 1.50 -4.02
CA SER A 428 21.01 0.64 -4.87
C SER A 428 22.45 1.13 -4.95
N VAL A 429 22.66 2.44 -5.01
CA VAL A 429 24.00 3.05 -5.09
C VAL A 429 24.74 2.97 -3.75
N MET A 430 24.04 3.11 -2.63
CA MET A 430 24.64 3.07 -1.28
C MET A 430 25.08 1.65 -0.85
N LYS A 431 24.49 0.60 -1.42
CA LYS A 431 25.02 -0.76 -1.28
C LYS A 431 26.08 -0.96 -2.36
N ARG A 432 27.25 -1.53 -2.02
CA ARG A 432 28.30 -1.90 -2.99
C ARG A 432 27.76 -2.98 -3.95
N ASN A 433 26.91 -2.57 -4.88
CA ASN A 433 26.25 -3.48 -5.80
C ASN A 433 27.16 -3.86 -6.96
N THR A 434 27.10 -5.11 -7.38
CA THR A 434 27.73 -5.58 -8.62
C THR A 434 27.02 -4.95 -9.82
N PRO A 435 27.65 -4.82 -11.01
CA PRO A 435 26.99 -4.35 -12.23
C PRO A 435 25.71 -5.11 -12.58
N ARG A 436 25.64 -6.39 -12.21
CA ARG A 436 24.45 -7.23 -12.37
C ARG A 436 23.30 -6.75 -11.47
N GLU A 437 23.58 -6.39 -10.23
CA GLU A 437 22.60 -5.86 -9.30
C GLU A 437 22.13 -4.47 -9.73
N LEU A 438 23.01 -3.62 -10.26
CA LEU A 438 22.64 -2.32 -10.82
C LEU A 438 21.69 -2.47 -12.01
N LEU A 439 21.97 -3.39 -12.93
CA LEU A 439 21.07 -3.69 -14.05
C LEU A 439 19.73 -4.21 -13.58
N LEU A 440 19.75 -5.16 -12.62
CA LEU A 440 18.52 -5.72 -12.08
C LEU A 440 17.67 -4.66 -11.39
N ASN A 441 18.29 -3.77 -10.63
CA ASN A 441 17.60 -2.64 -10.00
C ASN A 441 17.01 -1.70 -11.04
N PHE A 442 17.74 -1.38 -12.11
CA PHE A 442 17.22 -0.58 -13.23
C PHE A 442 16.00 -1.25 -13.89
N LEU A 443 16.04 -2.55 -14.14
CA LEU A 443 14.91 -3.29 -14.69
C LEU A 443 13.72 -3.30 -13.71
N ILE A 444 13.98 -3.46 -12.42
CA ILE A 444 12.95 -3.38 -11.38
C ILE A 444 12.32 -1.97 -11.37
N ASP A 445 13.14 -0.93 -11.42
CA ASP A 445 12.67 0.46 -11.45
C ASP A 445 11.82 0.72 -12.70
N LEU A 446 12.26 0.24 -13.86
CA LEU A 446 11.50 0.33 -15.11
C LEU A 446 10.17 -0.42 -15.02
N PHE A 447 10.17 -1.63 -14.45
CA PHE A 447 8.94 -2.39 -14.24
C PHE A 447 8.00 -1.73 -13.23
N GLN A 448 8.54 -1.11 -12.18
CA GLN A 448 7.74 -0.31 -11.24
C GLN A 448 7.08 0.90 -11.93
N LEU A 449 7.83 1.62 -12.78
CA LEU A 449 7.30 2.71 -13.58
C LEU A 449 6.14 2.24 -14.47
N CYS A 450 6.37 1.21 -15.26
CA CYS A 450 5.35 0.63 -16.14
C CYS A 450 4.13 0.14 -15.34
N PHE A 451 4.36 -0.42 -14.16
CA PHE A 451 3.31 -0.88 -13.28
C PHE A 451 2.45 0.27 -12.75
N LEU A 452 3.07 1.31 -12.18
CA LEU A 452 2.36 2.47 -11.64
C LEU A 452 1.52 3.15 -12.72
N MET A 453 2.03 3.21 -13.94
CA MET A 453 1.30 3.76 -15.08
C MET A 453 0.17 2.85 -15.58
N ARG A 454 0.37 1.53 -15.56
CA ARG A 454 -0.66 0.55 -15.93
C ARG A 454 -1.84 0.53 -14.95
N VAL A 455 -1.61 0.84 -13.69
CA VAL A 455 -2.66 0.91 -12.65
C VAL A 455 -3.71 1.96 -13.01
N ASN A 456 -3.32 2.97 -13.76
CA ASN A 456 -4.26 3.91 -14.36
C ASN A 456 -4.87 3.31 -15.65
N LYS A 457 -6.03 2.69 -15.51
CA LYS A 457 -6.75 1.98 -16.59
C LYS A 457 -7.07 2.83 -17.82
N ASN A 458 -6.99 4.15 -17.71
CA ASN A 458 -7.34 5.10 -18.76
C ASN A 458 -6.18 5.44 -19.69
N LEU A 459 -4.95 5.00 -19.37
CA LEU A 459 -3.79 5.27 -20.20
C LEU A 459 -3.64 4.24 -21.32
N SER A 460 -3.46 4.74 -22.56
CA SER A 460 -3.03 3.91 -23.68
C SER A 460 -1.57 3.46 -23.50
N ARG A 461 -1.16 2.42 -24.22
CA ARG A 461 0.24 1.95 -24.19
C ARG A 461 1.23 3.03 -24.66
N GLU A 462 0.83 3.86 -25.61
CA GLU A 462 1.63 4.97 -26.10
C GLU A 462 1.82 6.02 -25.01
N GLN A 463 0.74 6.42 -24.32
CA GLN A 463 0.81 7.33 -23.17
C GLN A 463 1.68 6.76 -22.03
N ILE A 464 1.58 5.45 -21.73
CA ILE A 464 2.46 4.81 -20.75
C ILE A 464 3.93 4.92 -21.19
N THR A 465 4.22 4.69 -22.48
CA THR A 465 5.59 4.81 -23.01
C THR A 465 6.12 6.23 -22.89
N ASP A 466 5.28 7.23 -23.19
CA ASP A 466 5.64 8.65 -23.06
C ASP A 466 5.91 9.05 -21.60
N LEU A 467 5.07 8.62 -20.69
CA LEU A 467 5.23 8.90 -19.25
C LEU A 467 6.47 8.22 -18.67
N VAL A 468 6.76 6.96 -19.05
CA VAL A 468 8.00 6.27 -18.68
C VAL A 468 9.22 7.03 -19.19
N PHE A 469 9.15 7.50 -20.44
CA PHE A 469 10.21 8.29 -21.03
C PHE A 469 10.44 9.58 -20.27
N ASN A 470 9.37 10.34 -19.98
CA ASN A 470 9.44 11.60 -19.24
C ASN A 470 9.98 11.40 -17.82
N ALA A 471 9.51 10.36 -17.10
CA ALA A 471 10.01 10.04 -15.77
C ALA A 471 11.51 9.66 -15.77
N LEU A 472 11.96 8.90 -16.78
CA LEU A 472 13.39 8.60 -16.97
C LEU A 472 14.18 9.86 -17.27
N GLN A 473 13.65 10.78 -18.08
CA GLN A 473 14.28 12.07 -18.37
C GLN A 473 14.45 12.91 -17.11
N MET A 474 13.39 13.08 -16.32
CA MET A 474 13.47 13.83 -15.05
C MET A 474 14.52 13.24 -14.10
N LEU A 475 14.64 11.90 -14.04
CA LEU A 475 15.66 11.24 -13.24
C LEU A 475 17.09 11.56 -13.71
N LEU A 476 17.28 11.72 -15.01
CA LEU A 476 18.57 12.02 -15.61
C LEU A 476 18.97 13.48 -15.40
N ASP A 477 18.01 14.39 -15.61
CA ASP A 477 18.21 15.84 -15.47
C ASP A 477 18.54 16.20 -14.02
N HIS A 478 17.86 15.59 -13.06
CA HIS A 478 18.11 15.83 -11.64
C HIS A 478 19.52 15.38 -11.18
N GLU A 479 20.09 14.31 -11.75
CA GLU A 479 21.44 13.86 -11.38
C GLU A 479 22.56 14.76 -11.92
N HIS A 480 22.31 15.52 -12.98
CA HIS A 480 23.31 16.40 -13.57
C HIS A 480 23.39 17.79 -12.92
N GLY A 481 22.49 18.11 -11.97
CA GLY A 481 22.49 19.41 -11.27
C GLY A 481 22.09 20.59 -12.16
N GLU A 482 21.63 20.33 -13.37
CA GLU A 482 21.18 21.33 -14.34
C GLU A 482 19.65 21.38 -14.35
N ILE A 483 19.05 21.87 -13.25
CA ILE A 483 17.63 22.21 -13.25
C ILE A 483 17.50 23.69 -13.56
N GLU A 484 17.67 24.07 -14.81
CA GLU A 484 16.90 25.19 -15.36
C GLU A 484 15.50 24.64 -15.68
N GLN A 485 14.48 25.25 -15.08
CA GLN A 485 13.05 24.90 -15.12
C GLN A 485 12.67 23.92 -16.24
N PRO A 486 12.27 22.68 -15.94
CA PRO A 486 11.77 21.78 -16.97
C PRO A 486 10.50 22.41 -17.53
N ALA A 487 10.57 22.94 -18.74
CA ALA A 487 9.37 23.25 -19.49
C ALA A 487 8.54 21.96 -19.54
N LEU A 488 7.32 21.99 -19.00
CA LEU A 488 6.34 20.92 -19.19
C LEU A 488 6.44 20.41 -20.62
N PRO A 489 6.39 19.11 -20.88
CA PRO A 489 6.55 18.56 -22.22
C PRO A 489 5.39 19.01 -23.10
N SER A 490 5.52 20.21 -23.65
CA SER A 490 4.93 20.49 -24.96
C SER A 490 5.76 19.65 -25.91
N CYS A 491 5.15 18.74 -26.66
CA CYS A 491 5.73 17.80 -27.62
C CYS A 491 6.82 18.38 -28.54
N LYS A 492 7.93 18.86 -27.97
CA LYS A 492 9.08 19.33 -28.75
C LYS A 492 10.11 18.20 -28.81
N PRO A 493 10.67 17.93 -30.00
CA PRO A 493 11.69 16.90 -30.15
C PRO A 493 12.90 17.25 -29.29
N LEU A 494 13.38 16.28 -28.49
CA LEU A 494 14.58 16.38 -27.67
C LEU A 494 15.81 16.60 -28.54
N PRO A 495 16.70 17.55 -28.18
CA PRO A 495 17.83 17.89 -29.02
C PRO A 495 18.97 16.87 -29.04
N GLU A 496 19.13 15.98 -28.02
CA GLU A 496 20.23 15.01 -27.93
C GLU A 496 19.89 13.75 -27.13
N PRO A 497 20.68 12.66 -27.27
CA PRO A 497 20.46 11.44 -26.53
C PRO A 497 20.67 11.64 -25.02
N LEU A 498 19.68 11.28 -24.23
CA LEU A 498 19.76 11.27 -22.77
C LEU A 498 20.71 10.21 -22.28
N THR A 499 21.72 10.62 -21.52
CA THR A 499 22.77 9.73 -21.05
C THR A 499 22.84 9.70 -19.53
N LEU A 500 22.60 8.53 -18.96
CA LEU A 500 22.82 8.26 -17.55
C LEU A 500 24.19 7.61 -17.36
N ARG A 501 25.06 8.22 -16.57
CA ARG A 501 26.36 7.70 -16.24
C ARG A 501 26.43 7.30 -14.77
N ILE A 502 26.47 6.00 -14.48
CA ILE A 502 26.66 5.49 -13.13
C ILE A 502 28.15 5.23 -12.90
N ARG A 503 28.80 6.08 -12.09
CA ARG A 503 30.21 5.86 -11.68
C ARG A 503 30.25 4.82 -10.56
N ARG A 504 30.95 3.72 -10.79
CA ARG A 504 31.18 2.67 -9.80
C ARG A 504 32.47 2.86 -9.01
N SER A 505 33.45 3.45 -9.63
CA SER A 505 34.76 3.83 -9.07
C SER A 505 35.36 4.90 -9.98
N PRO A 506 36.42 5.58 -9.58
CA PRO A 506 37.14 6.49 -10.48
C PRO A 506 37.50 5.89 -11.83
N ARG A 507 37.53 4.58 -11.95
CA ARG A 507 38.01 3.85 -13.15
C ARG A 507 36.95 3.05 -13.92
N LYS A 508 35.69 3.02 -13.48
CA LYS A 508 34.63 2.24 -14.15
C LYS A 508 33.29 2.93 -14.08
N SER A 509 32.63 3.16 -15.21
CA SER A 509 31.28 3.68 -15.30
C SER A 509 30.40 2.82 -16.22
N ILE A 510 29.12 2.77 -15.95
CA ILE A 510 28.09 2.21 -16.85
C ILE A 510 27.30 3.39 -17.36
N THR A 511 27.20 3.50 -18.67
CA THR A 511 26.44 4.56 -19.31
C THR A 511 25.22 3.96 -19.98
N PHE A 512 24.04 4.41 -19.61
CA PHE A 512 22.80 4.15 -20.31
C PHE A 512 22.50 5.37 -21.18
N THR A 513 22.21 5.16 -22.43
CA THR A 513 21.86 6.23 -23.36
C THR A 513 20.47 5.93 -23.93
N LEU A 514 19.55 6.83 -23.72
CA LEU A 514 18.22 6.79 -24.30
C LEU A 514 18.21 7.72 -25.52
N ASN A 515 18.15 7.13 -26.70
CA ASN A 515 18.11 7.86 -27.97
C ASN A 515 16.65 8.02 -28.41
N ALA A 516 16.22 9.25 -28.61
CA ALA A 516 14.97 9.57 -29.25
C ALA A 516 15.23 9.95 -30.72
N ARG A 517 15.13 8.97 -31.64
CA ARG A 517 15.17 9.24 -33.09
C ARG A 517 13.77 9.01 -33.66
N GLY A 518 13.03 10.11 -33.87
CA GLY A 518 11.66 10.08 -34.41
C GLY A 518 10.71 9.24 -33.53
N ALA A 519 9.93 8.33 -34.14
CA ALA A 519 9.06 7.42 -33.41
C ALA A 519 9.78 6.25 -32.70
N ASN A 520 11.10 6.13 -32.86
CA ASN A 520 11.88 5.02 -32.27
C ASN A 520 12.65 5.50 -31.04
N ARG A 521 12.21 5.12 -29.87
CA ARG A 521 12.91 5.34 -28.59
C ARG A 521 13.76 4.10 -28.26
N VAL A 522 15.07 4.23 -28.36
CA VAL A 522 16.01 3.10 -28.19
C VAL A 522 16.85 3.33 -26.95
N LEU A 523 16.82 2.37 -26.03
CA LEU A 523 17.68 2.31 -24.87
C LEU A 523 18.94 1.53 -25.21
N THR A 524 20.11 2.18 -25.08
CA THR A 524 21.42 1.54 -25.24
C THR A 524 22.19 1.55 -23.92
N MET A 525 22.96 0.51 -23.68
CA MET A 525 23.84 0.43 -22.52
C MET A 525 25.30 0.26 -22.96
N LYS A 526 26.19 1.11 -22.41
CA LYS A 526 27.66 1.02 -22.65
C LYS A 526 28.41 0.87 -21.34
N LEU A 527 29.42 0.01 -21.32
CA LEU A 527 30.37 -0.09 -20.23
C LEU A 527 31.62 0.70 -20.64
N GLN A 528 32.03 1.65 -19.79
CA GLN A 528 33.22 2.47 -20.04
C GLN A 528 34.24 2.28 -18.92
N LYS A 529 35.50 2.02 -19.29
CA LYS A 529 36.65 2.11 -18.40
C LYS A 529 37.32 3.48 -18.58
N GLU A 530 37.78 4.07 -17.50
CA GLU A 530 38.49 5.34 -17.53
C GLU A 530 39.81 5.17 -18.30
N GLY A 531 40.06 6.05 -19.29
CA GLY A 531 41.26 6.02 -20.12
C GLY A 531 41.14 5.22 -21.42
N GLU A 532 40.05 4.52 -21.69
CA GLU A 532 39.78 3.91 -23.00
C GLU A 532 38.98 4.89 -23.87
N PRO A 533 39.37 5.10 -25.16
CA PRO A 533 38.55 5.89 -26.09
C PRO A 533 37.17 5.24 -26.22
N LEU A 534 36.18 6.06 -26.51
CA LEU A 534 34.79 5.63 -26.80
C LEU A 534 34.80 4.74 -28.05
N ASP A 535 35.09 3.46 -27.86
CA ASP A 535 34.98 2.48 -28.93
C ASP A 535 33.47 2.26 -29.20
N PRO A 536 33.00 2.35 -30.44
CA PRO A 536 31.61 2.18 -30.80
C PRO A 536 31.16 0.71 -30.76
N ILE A 537 31.60 -0.08 -29.80
CA ILE A 537 31.00 -1.38 -29.57
C ILE A 537 29.57 -1.11 -29.20
N SER A 538 28.68 -1.25 -30.17
CA SER A 538 27.25 -1.17 -30.00
C SER A 538 26.82 -2.11 -28.87
N GLY A 539 26.56 -1.55 -27.70
CA GLY A 539 25.95 -2.30 -26.61
C GLY A 539 24.58 -2.81 -27.07
N PRO A 540 23.97 -3.70 -26.33
CA PRO A 540 22.62 -4.16 -26.66
C PRO A 540 21.66 -2.98 -26.73
N GLU A 541 20.83 -2.95 -27.76
CA GLU A 541 19.79 -1.96 -28.00
C GLU A 541 18.43 -2.62 -27.83
N ILE A 542 17.50 -1.90 -27.19
CA ILE A 542 16.10 -2.31 -27.10
C ILE A 542 15.19 -1.11 -27.24
N LYS A 543 14.10 -1.27 -27.95
CA LYS A 543 13.08 -0.23 -28.05
C LYS A 543 12.31 -0.13 -26.74
N LEU A 544 12.07 1.10 -26.26
CA LEU A 544 11.37 1.36 -25.00
C LEU A 544 9.94 0.84 -25.04
N ASP A 545 9.25 1.03 -26.16
CA ASP A 545 7.90 0.50 -26.40
C ASP A 545 7.82 -1.02 -26.24
N LYS A 546 8.85 -1.77 -26.68
CA LYS A 546 8.95 -3.23 -26.47
C LYS A 546 9.08 -3.61 -25.00
N LEU A 547 9.86 -2.85 -24.21
CA LEU A 547 9.97 -3.06 -22.76
C LEU A 547 8.65 -2.77 -22.05
N VAL A 548 7.98 -1.68 -22.44
CA VAL A 548 6.67 -1.30 -21.90
C VAL A 548 5.61 -2.35 -22.26
N ASP A 549 5.59 -2.83 -23.51
CA ASP A 549 4.68 -3.89 -23.96
C ASP A 549 4.86 -5.18 -23.15
N CYS A 550 6.12 -5.56 -22.92
CA CYS A 550 6.44 -6.72 -22.10
C CYS A 550 5.98 -6.53 -20.66
N ALA A 551 6.29 -5.38 -20.05
CA ALA A 551 5.86 -5.07 -18.70
C ALA A 551 4.32 -5.03 -18.56
N CYS A 552 3.63 -4.49 -19.57
CA CYS A 552 2.16 -4.45 -19.62
C CYS A 552 1.52 -5.82 -19.87
N SER A 553 2.22 -6.76 -20.50
CA SER A 553 1.72 -8.12 -20.77
C SER A 553 1.90 -9.07 -19.59
N LEU A 554 2.78 -8.74 -18.62
CA LEU A 554 3.00 -9.55 -17.43
C LEU A 554 1.74 -9.57 -16.55
N SER A 555 1.40 -10.75 -16.02
CA SER A 555 0.37 -10.81 -14.98
C SER A 555 0.84 -10.06 -13.75
N MET A 556 -0.10 -9.45 -13.03
CA MET A 556 0.19 -8.74 -11.79
C MET A 556 0.91 -9.63 -10.78
N GLU A 557 0.48 -10.89 -10.65
CA GLU A 557 1.07 -11.88 -9.76
C GLU A 557 2.55 -12.15 -10.10
N THR A 558 2.86 -12.22 -11.38
CA THR A 558 4.22 -12.45 -11.87
C THR A 558 5.12 -11.23 -11.63
N LEU A 559 4.62 -10.04 -11.93
CA LEU A 559 5.34 -8.79 -11.69
C LEU A 559 5.60 -8.60 -10.21
N MET A 560 4.59 -8.83 -9.38
CA MET A 560 4.69 -8.73 -7.93
C MET A 560 5.63 -9.79 -7.36
N SER A 561 5.58 -11.02 -7.80
CA SER A 561 6.53 -12.07 -7.41
C SER A 561 7.98 -11.68 -7.73
N ALA A 562 8.21 -11.05 -8.87
CA ALA A 562 9.54 -10.56 -9.26
C ALA A 562 10.02 -9.39 -8.37
N LEU A 563 9.15 -8.43 -8.07
CA LEU A 563 9.47 -7.28 -7.21
C LEU A 563 9.73 -7.67 -5.76
N TYR A 564 9.04 -8.70 -5.25
CA TYR A 564 9.11 -9.13 -3.85
C TYR A 564 10.30 -9.93 -3.46
N ARG A 565 10.76 -10.69 -4.38
CA ARG A 565 11.99 -11.45 -4.18
C ARG A 565 13.21 -10.56 -4.04
N ASN A 566 13.03 -9.23 -4.03
CA ASN A 566 14.13 -8.28 -3.89
C ASN A 566 14.86 -8.37 -2.53
N GLU A 567 14.20 -8.64 -1.39
CA GLU A 567 14.92 -8.99 -0.15
C GLU A 567 15.59 -10.38 -0.25
N TRP A 568 14.95 -11.30 -0.92
CA TRP A 568 15.48 -12.64 -1.19
C TRP A 568 16.50 -12.65 -2.34
N LEU A 569 16.42 -11.71 -3.28
CA LEU A 569 17.36 -11.44 -4.39
C LEU A 569 18.76 -11.10 -3.90
N HIS A 570 18.88 -10.36 -2.80
CA HIS A 570 20.19 -10.07 -2.22
C HIS A 570 20.91 -11.33 -1.75
N ASN A 571 20.17 -12.38 -1.42
CA ASN A 571 20.72 -13.65 -0.96
C ASN A 571 20.86 -14.71 -2.07
N ASN A 572 20.16 -14.57 -3.22
CA ASN A 572 20.14 -15.56 -4.31
C ASN A 572 19.99 -14.95 -5.72
N PRO A 573 20.91 -14.10 -6.18
CA PRO A 573 20.75 -13.35 -7.43
C PRO A 573 20.66 -14.22 -8.71
N GLY A 574 21.18 -15.44 -8.70
CA GLY A 574 21.18 -16.34 -9.87
C GLY A 574 19.82 -16.91 -10.25
N ARG A 575 19.02 -17.27 -9.26
CA ARG A 575 17.68 -17.88 -9.46
C ARG A 575 16.64 -16.89 -9.99
N VAL A 576 16.75 -15.64 -9.59
CA VAL A 576 15.77 -14.61 -9.95
C VAL A 576 15.98 -14.09 -11.35
N THR A 577 17.21 -13.91 -11.79
CA THR A 577 17.48 -13.56 -13.19
C THR A 577 16.90 -14.63 -14.13
N GLY A 578 17.01 -15.91 -13.77
CA GLY A 578 16.37 -17.01 -14.50
C GLY A 578 14.85 -16.92 -14.52
N GLN A 579 14.22 -16.49 -13.42
CA GLN A 579 12.76 -16.38 -13.36
C GLN A 579 12.20 -15.12 -14.04
N ILE A 580 12.90 -13.98 -13.95
CA ILE A 580 12.54 -12.79 -14.75
C ILE A 580 12.71 -13.12 -16.24
N LEU A 581 13.80 -13.78 -16.63
CA LEU A 581 14.04 -14.19 -18.01
C LEU A 581 13.03 -15.26 -18.50
N SER A 582 12.57 -16.16 -17.62
CA SER A 582 11.55 -17.17 -17.99
C SER A 582 10.15 -16.58 -18.20
N VAL A 583 9.90 -15.39 -17.69
CA VAL A 583 8.64 -14.67 -17.84
C VAL A 583 8.64 -13.72 -19.03
N LEU A 584 9.84 -13.29 -19.47
CA LEU A 584 10.01 -12.49 -20.66
C LEU A 584 9.87 -13.41 -21.89
N THR A 585 8.68 -13.49 -22.46
CA THR A 585 8.40 -14.28 -23.67
C THR A 585 8.92 -13.64 -24.97
N ASP A 586 9.31 -12.35 -24.91
CA ASP A 586 9.84 -11.63 -26.06
C ASP A 586 11.31 -11.99 -26.33
N THR A 587 11.58 -12.55 -27.50
CA THR A 587 12.91 -12.98 -27.92
C THR A 587 13.93 -11.84 -28.01
N GLU A 588 13.51 -10.60 -28.28
CA GLU A 588 14.42 -9.45 -28.31
C GLU A 588 14.84 -9.06 -26.91
N ILE A 589 13.92 -9.07 -25.93
CA ILE A 589 14.23 -8.79 -24.52
C ILE A 589 15.13 -9.89 -23.95
N LEU A 590 14.87 -11.16 -24.27
CA LEU A 590 15.75 -12.26 -23.88
C LEU A 590 17.15 -12.15 -24.49
N ARG A 591 17.26 -11.73 -25.77
CA ARG A 591 18.56 -11.47 -26.43
C ARG A 591 19.28 -10.28 -25.81
N PHE A 592 18.54 -9.20 -25.46
CA PHE A 592 19.08 -8.05 -24.74
C PHE A 592 19.64 -8.46 -23.37
N GLY A 593 18.84 -9.17 -22.55
CA GLY A 593 19.29 -9.71 -21.26
C GLY A 593 20.45 -10.69 -21.39
N GLY A 594 20.45 -11.56 -22.39
CA GLY A 594 21.52 -12.51 -22.67
C GLY A 594 22.81 -11.82 -23.12
N ARG A 595 22.74 -10.80 -23.98
CA ARG A 595 23.91 -9.99 -24.40
C ARG A 595 24.45 -9.17 -23.23
N LEU A 596 23.60 -8.62 -22.37
CA LEU A 596 24.01 -7.96 -21.13
C LEU A 596 24.76 -8.91 -20.20
N ALA A 597 24.24 -10.12 -20.00
CA ALA A 597 24.88 -11.15 -19.20
C ALA A 597 26.24 -11.60 -19.81
N ALA A 598 26.33 -11.73 -21.13
CA ALA A 598 27.55 -12.11 -21.83
C ALA A 598 28.65 -11.03 -21.76
N LEU A 599 28.27 -9.76 -21.93
CA LEU A 599 29.16 -8.61 -21.71
C LEU A 599 29.74 -8.60 -20.30
N TYR A 600 28.90 -8.92 -19.32
CA TYR A 600 29.30 -8.99 -17.92
C TYR A 600 30.23 -10.16 -17.62
N LEU A 601 29.91 -11.37 -18.11
CA LEU A 601 30.71 -12.57 -17.92
C LEU A 601 32.05 -12.50 -18.68
N GLY A 602 32.08 -11.89 -19.86
CA GLY A 602 33.29 -11.65 -20.65
C GLY A 602 34.28 -10.73 -19.93
N THR A 603 33.80 -9.70 -19.26
CA THR A 603 34.65 -8.79 -18.46
C THR A 603 35.12 -9.44 -17.15
N TRP A 604 34.35 -10.39 -16.59
CA TRP A 604 34.72 -11.10 -15.36
C TRP A 604 35.80 -12.17 -15.62
N ARG A 605 35.75 -12.88 -16.75
CA ARG A 605 36.77 -13.86 -17.13
C ARG A 605 38.12 -13.22 -17.46
N LYS A 606 38.15 -12.03 -18.09
CA LYS A 606 39.39 -11.27 -18.37
C LYS A 606 40.06 -10.68 -17.12
N ASN A 607 39.35 -10.60 -15.98
CA ASN A 607 39.90 -10.07 -14.72
C ASN A 607 40.41 -11.18 -13.76
N LYS A 608 40.31 -12.46 -14.15
CA LYS A 608 40.88 -13.61 -13.39
C LYS A 608 42.08 -14.29 -14.09
N SER A 609 42.40 -13.85 -15.29
CA SER A 609 43.67 -14.18 -15.96
C SER A 609 44.63 -12.97 -15.87
#